data_4da01fda1d42cef983210d68e196bd16
#
_entry.id   4da01fda1d42cef983210d68e196bd16
#
_cell.length_a   1.000
_cell.length_b   1.000
_cell.length_c   1.000
_cell.angle_alpha   90.00
_cell.angle_beta   90.00
_cell.angle_gamma   90.00
#
_symmetry.space_group_name_H-M   'P 1'
#
loop_
_entity.id
_entity.type
_entity.pdbx_description
1 polymer ?
#
loop_
_entity_poly.entity_id
_entity_poly.type
_entity_poly.pdbx_seq_one_letter_code
_entity_poly.pdbx_strand_id
1 'polypeptide(L)'
;MQSAPPAPKTHTEILRDLGRPERREAQATLSEVFAETVIDAAPVGFVLARLGPLGKPILWIQDRLSRRETGRPYLAGLPEGTEILHLEVSRPLDALWAMEEGLRCPSLGAVIGEIWGDPAVLDFTATKRLALRAEAHRVPAWIIRRAATAGLSAARDRWRVKSLPALPEPDDLRAPGEPLWQAERFRSRWSRTGTWVARPQATGLILEHGIAANEAPDR
;
A
#
# COMPACT_ATOMS: atom_id res chain seq x y z
N MET A 1 -15.77 -21.58 -42.74
CA MET A 1 -15.65 -20.12 -42.54
C MET A 1 -14.87 -19.90 -41.25
N GLN A 2 -13.56 -19.64 -41.36
CA GLN A 2 -12.70 -19.32 -40.19
C GLN A 2 -12.88 -17.84 -39.87
N SER A 3 -13.28 -17.55 -38.65
CA SER A 3 -13.42 -16.18 -38.14
C SER A 3 -12.03 -15.53 -38.05
N ALA A 4 -11.88 -14.33 -38.61
CA ALA A 4 -10.63 -13.57 -38.54
C ALA A 4 -10.26 -13.25 -37.09
N PRO A 5 -8.97 -13.23 -36.74
CA PRO A 5 -8.53 -12.85 -35.38
C PRO A 5 -8.91 -11.39 -35.10
N PRO A 6 -9.26 -11.04 -33.84
CA PRO A 6 -9.61 -9.67 -33.46
C PRO A 6 -8.43 -8.72 -33.73
N ALA A 7 -8.74 -7.52 -34.22
CA ALA A 7 -7.73 -6.49 -34.47
C ALA A 7 -6.96 -6.11 -33.18
N PRO A 8 -5.66 -5.77 -33.28
CA PRO A 8 -4.87 -5.36 -32.13
C PRO A 8 -5.47 -4.08 -31.52
N LYS A 9 -5.64 -4.08 -30.19
CA LYS A 9 -6.15 -2.91 -29.44
C LYS A 9 -5.22 -1.71 -29.60
N THR A 10 -5.78 -0.54 -29.79
CA THR A 10 -5.03 0.71 -29.86
C THR A 10 -4.43 1.06 -28.50
N HIS A 11 -3.33 1.83 -28.49
CA HIS A 11 -2.67 2.30 -27.26
C HIS A 11 -3.67 2.98 -26.30
N THR A 12 -4.63 3.73 -26.82
CA THR A 12 -5.70 4.40 -26.05
C THR A 12 -6.69 3.41 -25.42
N GLU A 13 -6.99 2.30 -26.11
CA GLU A 13 -7.85 1.24 -25.57
C GLU A 13 -7.14 0.42 -24.50
N ILE A 14 -5.83 0.18 -24.66
CA ILE A 14 -4.98 -0.44 -23.64
C ILE A 14 -4.94 0.43 -22.40
N LEU A 15 -4.74 1.74 -22.53
CA LEU A 15 -4.76 2.69 -21.41
C LEU A 15 -6.12 2.78 -20.71
N ARG A 16 -7.23 2.66 -21.45
CA ARG A 16 -8.59 2.60 -20.88
C ARG A 16 -8.85 1.32 -20.10
N ASP A 17 -8.36 0.19 -20.57
CA ASP A 17 -8.49 -1.10 -19.86
C ASP A 17 -7.59 -1.15 -18.62
N LEU A 18 -6.42 -0.47 -18.64
CA LEU A 18 -5.50 -0.34 -17.49
C LEU A 18 -6.03 0.62 -16.42
N GLY A 19 -6.85 1.61 -16.80
CA GLY A 19 -7.36 2.65 -15.90
C GLY A 19 -8.74 2.36 -15.27
N ARG A 20 -9.35 1.20 -15.52
CA ARG A 20 -10.57 0.82 -14.80
C ARG A 20 -10.19 0.21 -13.46
N PRO A 21 -10.46 0.89 -12.32
CA PRO A 21 -10.36 0.22 -11.02
C PRO A 21 -11.31 -0.98 -11.05
N GLU A 22 -10.76 -2.16 -10.83
CA GLU A 22 -11.59 -3.35 -10.65
C GLU A 22 -12.60 -3.03 -9.55
N ARG A 23 -13.89 -3.09 -9.87
CA ARG A 23 -15.02 -2.66 -8.99
C ARG A 23 -15.00 -3.22 -7.56
N ARG A 24 -14.13 -4.18 -7.26
CA ARG A 24 -13.96 -4.80 -5.94
C ARG A 24 -12.77 -4.24 -5.13
N GLU A 25 -11.88 -3.44 -5.73
CA GLU A 25 -10.76 -2.82 -5.01
C GLU A 25 -11.21 -1.74 -4.01
N ALA A 26 -12.44 -1.23 -4.15
CA ALA A 26 -13.03 -0.24 -3.24
C ALA A 26 -13.61 -0.84 -1.94
N GLN A 27 -13.51 -2.16 -1.73
CA GLN A 27 -14.04 -2.75 -0.51
C GLN A 27 -13.04 -2.57 0.64
N ALA A 28 -13.46 -1.88 1.71
CA ALA A 28 -12.66 -1.77 2.92
C ALA A 28 -12.33 -3.16 3.48
N THR A 29 -11.06 -3.47 3.64
CA THR A 29 -10.57 -4.74 4.15
C THR A 29 -9.18 -4.58 4.73
N LEU A 30 -8.56 -5.68 5.22
CA LEU A 30 -7.17 -5.70 5.62
C LEU A 30 -6.25 -5.96 4.42
N SER A 31 -5.28 -5.08 4.24
CA SER A 31 -4.15 -5.25 3.34
C SER A 31 -2.81 -5.24 4.10
N GLU A 32 -1.80 -5.90 3.56
CA GLU A 32 -0.43 -5.86 4.08
C GLU A 32 0.53 -5.36 3.01
N VAL A 33 1.50 -4.56 3.43
CA VAL A 33 2.61 -4.12 2.60
C VAL A 33 3.94 -4.38 3.29
N PHE A 34 4.87 -4.99 2.57
CA PHE A 34 6.20 -5.34 3.03
C PHE A 34 7.22 -4.42 2.39
N ALA A 35 8.10 -3.84 3.21
CA ALA A 35 9.26 -3.11 2.75
C ALA A 35 10.33 -4.10 2.27
N GLU A 36 10.99 -3.82 1.15
CA GLU A 36 12.14 -4.62 0.71
C GLU A 36 13.36 -4.38 1.61
N THR A 37 13.58 -3.13 2.00
CA THR A 37 14.58 -2.76 3.00
C THR A 37 13.91 -2.06 4.18
N VAL A 38 14.49 -2.20 5.37
CA VAL A 38 13.88 -1.69 6.60
C VAL A 38 13.70 -0.18 6.65
N ILE A 39 14.56 0.55 5.95
CA ILE A 39 14.56 2.03 5.90
C ILE A 39 13.73 2.60 4.74
N ASP A 40 13.25 1.76 3.83
CA ASP A 40 12.53 2.23 2.65
C ASP A 40 11.17 2.84 3.03
N ALA A 41 10.94 4.10 2.62
CA ALA A 41 9.69 4.80 2.86
C ALA A 41 8.60 4.48 1.80
N ALA A 42 8.95 3.79 0.71
CA ALA A 42 8.02 3.44 -0.37
C ALA A 42 6.73 2.77 0.12
N PRO A 43 6.74 1.81 1.07
CA PRO A 43 5.51 1.23 1.60
C PRO A 43 4.55 2.24 2.21
N VAL A 44 5.07 3.26 2.90
CA VAL A 44 4.26 4.34 3.48
C VAL A 44 3.62 5.18 2.38
N GLY A 45 4.43 5.68 1.43
CA GLY A 45 3.94 6.45 0.31
C GLY A 45 2.91 5.68 -0.53
N PHE A 46 3.17 4.40 -0.78
CA PHE A 46 2.26 3.50 -1.49
C PHE A 46 0.90 3.36 -0.78
N VAL A 47 0.90 3.13 0.55
CA VAL A 47 -0.34 2.99 1.33
C VAL A 47 -1.14 4.28 1.29
N LEU A 48 -0.51 5.43 1.49
CA LEU A 48 -1.18 6.73 1.44
C LEU A 48 -1.76 7.03 0.06
N ALA A 49 -0.98 6.80 -1.00
CA ALA A 49 -1.47 6.96 -2.37
C ALA A 49 -2.61 5.98 -2.70
N ARG A 50 -2.54 4.75 -2.18
CA ARG A 50 -3.60 3.75 -2.36
C ARG A 50 -4.89 4.10 -1.65
N LEU A 51 -4.80 4.74 -0.48
CA LEU A 51 -5.95 5.24 0.26
C LEU A 51 -6.55 6.47 -0.43
N GLY A 52 -5.72 7.30 -1.07
CA GLY A 52 -6.15 8.56 -1.68
C GLY A 52 -6.73 9.55 -0.66
N PRO A 53 -7.40 10.60 -1.13
CA PRO A 53 -8.06 11.58 -0.26
C PRO A 53 -9.28 10.98 0.43
N LEU A 54 -9.23 10.86 1.75
CA LEU A 54 -10.27 10.18 2.54
C LEU A 54 -11.33 11.15 3.12
N GLY A 55 -11.00 12.44 3.30
CA GLY A 55 -11.87 13.41 3.97
C GLY A 55 -12.20 13.06 5.42
N LYS A 56 -11.45 12.11 6.02
CA LYS A 56 -11.59 11.64 7.41
C LYS A 56 -10.19 11.32 7.94
N PRO A 57 -9.96 11.43 9.27
CA PRO A 57 -8.66 11.17 9.85
C PRO A 57 -8.22 9.70 9.70
N ILE A 58 -6.92 9.51 9.61
CA ILE A 58 -6.25 8.20 9.62
C ILE A 58 -5.76 7.92 11.04
N LEU A 59 -6.14 6.79 11.62
CA LEU A 59 -5.50 6.30 12.84
C LEU A 59 -4.22 5.56 12.46
N TRP A 60 -3.07 6.12 12.85
CA TRP A 60 -1.75 5.56 12.56
C TRP A 60 -1.09 5.07 13.84
N ILE A 61 -0.90 3.77 13.95
CA ILE A 61 -0.41 3.08 15.13
C ILE A 61 0.99 2.56 14.84
N GLN A 62 1.95 2.89 15.68
CA GLN A 62 3.31 2.34 15.60
C GLN A 62 3.66 1.59 16.88
N ASP A 63 4.23 0.38 16.76
CA ASP A 63 4.89 -0.24 17.87
C ASP A 63 6.23 0.45 18.17
N ARG A 64 6.77 0.20 19.35
CA ARG A 64 7.99 0.85 19.84
C ARG A 64 9.18 0.67 18.89
N LEU A 65 9.35 -0.51 18.28
CA LEU A 65 10.46 -0.76 17.36
C LEU A 65 10.27 -0.04 16.04
N SER A 66 9.08 -0.12 15.45
CA SER A 66 8.75 0.65 14.25
C SER A 66 9.00 2.14 14.47
N ARG A 67 8.51 2.69 15.59
CA ARG A 67 8.69 4.09 15.94
C ARG A 67 10.16 4.48 16.09
N ARG A 68 10.97 3.63 16.71
CA ARG A 68 12.41 3.88 16.94
C ARG A 68 13.20 3.84 15.64
N GLU A 69 12.91 2.88 14.78
CA GLU A 69 13.71 2.61 13.59
C GLU A 69 13.28 3.47 12.36
N THR A 70 12.01 3.85 12.26
CA THR A 70 11.49 4.60 11.11
C THR A 70 11.08 6.05 11.42
N GLY A 71 11.04 6.43 12.68
CA GLY A 71 10.58 7.75 13.07
C GLY A 71 9.05 7.89 13.06
N ARG A 72 8.57 9.10 13.24
CA ARG A 72 7.14 9.46 13.10
C ARG A 72 6.81 9.75 11.63
N PRO A 73 5.56 9.57 11.23
CA PRO A 73 5.12 10.07 9.92
C PRO A 73 5.46 11.56 9.79
N TYR A 74 6.10 11.92 8.67
CA TYR A 74 6.45 13.31 8.37
C TYR A 74 5.22 14.04 7.84
N LEU A 75 4.55 14.79 8.72
CA LEU A 75 3.26 15.40 8.40
C LEU A 75 3.30 16.41 7.25
N ALA A 76 4.41 17.17 7.11
CA ALA A 76 4.55 18.11 6.01
C ALA A 76 4.72 17.47 4.62
N GLY A 77 5.03 16.17 4.58
CA GLY A 77 5.11 15.39 3.34
C GLY A 77 3.82 14.66 2.97
N LEU A 78 2.76 14.86 3.75
CA LEU A 78 1.46 14.26 3.46
C LEU A 78 0.64 15.14 2.51
N PRO A 79 -0.27 14.57 1.72
CA PRO A 79 -1.21 15.35 0.94
C PRO A 79 -1.97 16.34 1.82
N GLU A 80 -2.22 17.53 1.27
CA GLU A 80 -2.96 18.59 1.97
C GLU A 80 -4.32 18.09 2.46
N GLY A 81 -4.70 18.50 3.67
CA GLY A 81 -5.94 18.04 4.31
C GLY A 81 -5.91 16.64 4.91
N THR A 82 -4.76 15.95 4.90
CA THR A 82 -4.62 14.66 5.58
C THR A 82 -4.51 14.85 7.09
N GLU A 83 -5.49 14.37 7.84
CA GLU A 83 -5.46 14.35 9.31
C GLU A 83 -4.96 13.00 9.81
N ILE A 84 -4.01 13.01 10.75
CA ILE A 84 -3.48 11.79 11.37
C ILE A 84 -3.67 11.84 12.89
N LEU A 85 -4.30 10.80 13.42
CA LEU A 85 -4.29 10.46 14.84
C LEU A 85 -3.15 9.45 15.06
N HIS A 86 -2.00 9.94 15.52
CA HIS A 86 -0.82 9.10 15.75
C HIS A 86 -0.84 8.49 17.16
N LEU A 87 -0.76 7.17 17.21
CA LEU A 87 -0.69 6.39 18.46
C LEU A 87 0.59 5.57 18.51
N GLU A 88 1.38 5.78 19.54
CA GLU A 88 2.56 4.97 19.85
C GLU A 88 2.24 3.98 20.98
N VAL A 89 2.57 2.71 20.75
CA VAL A 89 2.33 1.64 21.72
C VAL A 89 3.60 0.86 22.01
N SER A 90 3.68 0.27 23.22
CA SER A 90 4.89 -0.41 23.65
C SER A 90 5.09 -1.79 23.03
N ARG A 91 4.00 -2.51 22.73
CA ARG A 91 4.04 -3.90 22.29
C ARG A 91 3.21 -4.11 21.02
N PRO A 92 3.61 -5.05 20.15
CA PRO A 92 2.80 -5.42 18.97
C PRO A 92 1.37 -5.85 19.31
N LEU A 93 1.14 -6.49 20.45
CA LEU A 93 -0.21 -6.87 20.90
C LEU A 93 -1.11 -5.65 21.12
N ASP A 94 -0.55 -4.58 21.71
CA ASP A 94 -1.28 -3.34 21.95
C ASP A 94 -1.60 -2.62 20.62
N ALA A 95 -0.69 -2.74 19.63
CA ALA A 95 -0.95 -2.24 18.27
C ALA A 95 -2.13 -2.96 17.61
N LEU A 96 -2.17 -4.28 17.70
CA LEU A 96 -3.28 -5.08 17.17
C LEU A 96 -4.60 -4.73 17.85
N TRP A 97 -4.60 -4.59 19.18
CA TRP A 97 -5.78 -4.16 19.93
C TRP A 97 -6.26 -2.77 19.50
N ALA A 98 -5.33 -1.81 19.41
CA ALA A 98 -5.67 -0.45 18.98
C ALA A 98 -6.21 -0.42 17.54
N MET A 99 -5.66 -1.23 16.64
CA MET A 99 -6.21 -1.41 15.29
C MET A 99 -7.64 -1.97 15.35
N GLU A 100 -7.88 -2.99 16.16
CA GLU A 100 -9.21 -3.59 16.30
C GLU A 100 -10.24 -2.57 16.82
N GLU A 101 -9.88 -1.72 17.78
CA GLU A 101 -10.76 -0.68 18.31
C GLU A 101 -10.96 0.46 17.30
N GLY A 102 -9.88 0.90 16.62
CA GLY A 102 -9.97 1.91 15.56
C GLY A 102 -10.89 1.48 14.42
N LEU A 103 -10.88 0.22 14.03
CA LEU A 103 -11.74 -0.31 12.97
C LEU A 103 -13.24 -0.29 13.32
N ARG A 104 -13.61 -0.12 14.58
CA ARG A 104 -15.00 0.06 15.01
C ARG A 104 -15.50 1.51 14.85
N CYS A 105 -14.62 2.43 14.53
CA CYS A 105 -14.95 3.85 14.44
C CYS A 105 -15.19 4.27 12.98
N PRO A 106 -16.43 4.44 12.53
CA PRO A 106 -16.75 4.79 11.15
C PRO A 106 -16.38 6.24 10.78
N SER A 107 -15.97 7.05 11.78
CA SER A 107 -15.45 8.40 11.56
C SER A 107 -13.99 8.39 11.11
N LEU A 108 -13.29 7.25 11.19
CA LEU A 108 -11.95 7.11 10.62
C LEU A 108 -12.03 6.80 9.13
N GLY A 109 -11.12 7.38 8.36
CA GLY A 109 -10.93 7.10 6.95
C GLY A 109 -10.16 5.80 6.71
N ALA A 110 -9.19 5.52 7.59
CA ALA A 110 -8.39 4.29 7.57
C ALA A 110 -7.74 4.02 8.92
N VAL A 111 -7.29 2.77 9.12
CA VAL A 111 -6.43 2.36 10.23
C VAL A 111 -5.13 1.77 9.67
N ILE A 112 -3.99 2.34 10.04
CA ILE A 112 -2.66 1.88 9.64
C ILE A 112 -1.93 1.41 10.89
N GLY A 113 -1.41 0.18 10.86
CA GLY A 113 -0.49 -0.34 11.88
C GLY A 113 0.90 -0.55 11.27
N GLU A 114 1.94 0.01 11.88
CA GLU A 114 3.32 -0.36 11.57
C GLU A 114 3.83 -1.33 12.64
N ILE A 115 4.18 -2.53 12.22
CA ILE A 115 4.63 -3.61 13.11
C ILE A 115 5.97 -4.15 12.63
N TRP A 116 6.96 -4.06 13.49
CA TRP A 116 8.33 -4.51 13.21
C TRP A 116 8.49 -6.02 13.37
N GLY A 117 9.19 -6.64 12.43
CA GLY A 117 9.52 -8.06 12.47
C GLY A 117 8.30 -8.98 12.38
N ASP A 118 8.46 -10.18 12.91
CA ASP A 118 7.44 -11.23 12.90
C ASP A 118 7.04 -11.61 14.35
N PRO A 119 6.34 -10.72 15.09
CA PRO A 119 5.90 -11.04 16.43
C PRO A 119 4.86 -12.17 16.40
N ALA A 120 4.98 -13.15 17.30
CA ALA A 120 4.10 -14.31 17.37
C ALA A 120 2.61 -13.95 17.55
N VAL A 121 2.31 -12.79 18.13
CA VAL A 121 0.92 -12.30 18.31
C VAL A 121 0.26 -11.85 17.01
N LEU A 122 1.03 -11.55 15.97
CA LEU A 122 0.51 -11.23 14.62
C LEU A 122 0.36 -12.52 13.81
N ASP A 123 -0.50 -13.39 14.26
CA ASP A 123 -0.81 -14.66 13.64
C ASP A 123 -1.97 -14.56 12.62
N PHE A 124 -2.32 -15.71 12.04
CA PHE A 124 -3.47 -15.80 11.12
C PHE A 124 -4.80 -15.38 11.79
N THR A 125 -4.98 -15.71 13.07
CA THR A 125 -6.20 -15.41 13.81
C THR A 125 -6.34 -13.91 14.06
N ALA A 126 -5.25 -13.25 14.43
CA ALA A 126 -5.22 -11.79 14.59
C ALA A 126 -5.52 -11.07 13.27
N THR A 127 -4.84 -11.45 12.18
CA THR A 127 -5.09 -10.87 10.87
C THR A 127 -6.50 -11.16 10.34
N LYS A 128 -7.08 -12.33 10.65
CA LYS A 128 -8.48 -12.66 10.32
C LYS A 128 -9.47 -11.76 11.06
N ARG A 129 -9.24 -11.50 12.35
CA ARG A 129 -10.10 -10.57 13.13
C ARG A 129 -10.06 -9.17 12.54
N LEU A 130 -8.86 -8.65 12.23
CA LEU A 130 -8.72 -7.33 11.61
C LEU A 130 -9.43 -7.26 10.24
N ALA A 131 -9.25 -8.26 9.37
CA ALA A 131 -9.92 -8.32 8.08
C ALA A 131 -11.45 -8.29 8.21
N LEU A 132 -12.00 -9.12 9.10
CA LEU A 132 -13.45 -9.18 9.31
C LEU A 132 -14.00 -7.88 9.90
N ARG A 133 -13.27 -7.23 10.81
CA ARG A 133 -13.69 -5.93 11.38
C ARG A 133 -13.64 -4.82 10.33
N ALA A 134 -12.57 -4.74 9.53
CA ALA A 134 -12.46 -3.78 8.44
C ALA A 134 -13.62 -3.91 7.46
N GLU A 135 -13.96 -5.15 7.08
CA GLU A 135 -15.08 -5.47 6.19
C GLU A 135 -16.45 -5.10 6.81
N ALA A 136 -16.66 -5.44 8.10
CA ALA A 136 -17.91 -5.20 8.80
C ALA A 136 -18.20 -3.70 9.00
N HIS A 137 -17.18 -2.93 9.35
CA HIS A 137 -17.32 -1.49 9.65
C HIS A 137 -16.98 -0.58 8.47
N ARG A 138 -16.55 -1.14 7.35
CA ARG A 138 -16.17 -0.42 6.12
C ARG A 138 -15.04 0.61 6.34
N VAL A 139 -14.11 0.29 7.23
CA VAL A 139 -12.90 1.07 7.49
C VAL A 139 -11.70 0.28 6.96
N PRO A 140 -10.97 0.77 5.93
CA PRO A 140 -9.82 0.06 5.40
C PRO A 140 -8.70 -0.03 6.42
N ALA A 141 -8.06 -1.19 6.48
CA ALA A 141 -6.94 -1.46 7.36
C ALA A 141 -5.68 -1.79 6.55
N TRP A 142 -4.54 -1.27 6.97
CA TRP A 142 -3.24 -1.60 6.44
C TRP A 142 -2.28 -2.00 7.55
N ILE A 143 -1.46 -3.04 7.31
CA ILE A 143 -0.30 -3.33 8.14
C ILE A 143 0.95 -3.10 7.29
N ILE A 144 1.79 -2.16 7.72
CA ILE A 144 3.11 -1.93 7.15
C ILE A 144 4.10 -2.81 7.90
N ARG A 145 4.78 -3.70 7.18
CA ARG A 145 5.68 -4.70 7.70
C ARG A 145 7.12 -4.38 7.31
N ARG A 146 7.97 -4.19 8.32
CA ARG A 146 9.41 -3.95 8.15
C ARG A 146 10.20 -5.03 8.86
N ALA A 147 11.36 -5.40 8.35
CA ALA A 147 12.18 -6.50 8.89
C ALA A 147 11.34 -7.78 9.09
N ALA A 148 10.39 -8.05 8.19
CA ALA A 148 9.41 -9.11 8.32
C ALA A 148 9.39 -10.03 7.11
N THR A 149 9.03 -11.28 7.34
CA THR A 149 8.76 -12.27 6.29
C THR A 149 7.28 -12.41 6.01
N ALA A 150 6.93 -12.80 4.78
CA ALA A 150 5.54 -12.95 4.38
C ALA A 150 4.97 -14.31 4.83
N GLY A 151 4.77 -14.49 6.13
CA GLY A 151 4.14 -15.67 6.72
C GLY A 151 2.64 -15.82 6.39
N LEU A 152 1.95 -16.72 7.08
CA LEU A 152 0.51 -16.95 6.92
C LEU A 152 -0.29 -15.75 7.45
N SER A 153 -1.19 -15.20 6.61
CA SER A 153 -2.04 -14.06 6.96
C SER A 153 -3.40 -14.16 6.27
N ALA A 154 -4.42 -13.59 6.91
CA ALA A 154 -5.77 -13.46 6.36
C ALA A 154 -5.98 -12.13 5.61
N ALA A 155 -4.97 -11.30 5.47
CA ALA A 155 -5.04 -10.09 4.64
C ALA A 155 -5.47 -10.44 3.21
N ARG A 156 -6.35 -9.60 2.64
CA ARG A 156 -6.94 -9.86 1.33
C ARG A 156 -6.00 -9.53 0.20
N ASP A 157 -5.26 -8.44 0.34
CA ASP A 157 -4.22 -8.02 -0.59
C ASP A 157 -2.88 -7.93 0.14
N ARG A 158 -1.82 -8.44 -0.49
CA ARG A 158 -0.48 -8.45 0.09
C ARG A 158 0.53 -8.00 -0.95
N TRP A 159 1.32 -7.01 -0.57
CA TRP A 159 2.22 -6.30 -1.46
C TRP A 159 3.66 -6.33 -0.94
N ARG A 160 4.61 -6.35 -1.87
CA ARG A 160 6.00 -5.94 -1.64
C ARG A 160 6.23 -4.66 -2.40
N VAL A 161 6.76 -3.65 -1.73
CA VAL A 161 6.95 -2.33 -2.34
C VAL A 161 8.36 -1.85 -2.04
N LYS A 162 9.02 -1.34 -3.08
CA LYS A 162 10.32 -0.71 -2.98
C LYS A 162 10.40 0.57 -3.79
N SER A 163 11.29 1.46 -3.36
CA SER A 163 11.61 2.67 -4.12
C SER A 163 12.30 2.34 -5.43
N LEU A 164 11.95 3.09 -6.46
CA LEU A 164 12.69 3.19 -7.73
C LEU A 164 13.31 4.59 -7.82
N PRO A 165 14.28 4.82 -8.71
CA PRO A 165 14.74 6.16 -9.01
C PRO A 165 13.54 7.07 -9.36
N ALA A 166 13.46 8.23 -8.72
CA ALA A 166 12.40 9.20 -8.99
C ALA A 166 12.49 9.72 -10.44
N LEU A 167 11.38 10.20 -10.98
CA LEU A 167 11.42 10.96 -12.23
C LEU A 167 12.24 12.25 -12.01
N PRO A 168 12.91 12.78 -13.04
CA PRO A 168 13.52 14.10 -12.95
C PRO A 168 12.47 15.18 -12.67
N GLU A 169 12.80 16.15 -11.82
CA GLU A 169 11.96 17.32 -11.67
C GLU A 169 12.04 18.17 -12.96
N PRO A 170 10.91 18.54 -13.59
CA PRO A 170 10.92 19.27 -14.85
C PRO A 170 11.63 20.62 -14.79
N ASP A 171 11.52 21.31 -13.65
CA ASP A 171 12.07 22.66 -13.47
C ASP A 171 13.51 22.67 -12.91
N ASP A 172 13.96 21.57 -12.30
CA ASP A 172 15.31 21.38 -11.78
C ASP A 172 15.77 19.93 -11.90
N LEU A 173 16.54 19.63 -12.93
CA LEU A 173 17.07 18.28 -13.18
C LEU A 173 17.97 17.71 -12.06
N ARG A 174 18.37 18.54 -11.09
CA ARG A 174 19.14 18.12 -9.91
C ARG A 174 18.26 17.74 -8.73
N ALA A 175 16.99 18.14 -8.76
CA ALA A 175 16.02 17.79 -7.73
C ALA A 175 15.33 16.45 -8.05
N PRO A 176 15.01 15.63 -7.03
CA PRO A 176 14.16 14.48 -7.24
C PRO A 176 12.72 14.97 -7.52
N GLY A 177 12.15 14.50 -8.61
CA GLY A 177 10.75 14.74 -8.96
C GLY A 177 9.81 13.71 -8.33
N GLU A 178 8.74 13.35 -9.05
CA GLU A 178 7.73 12.43 -8.55
C GLU A 178 8.32 11.06 -8.17
N PRO A 179 7.94 10.53 -7.00
CA PRO A 179 8.41 9.22 -6.56
C PRO A 179 7.85 8.10 -7.44
N LEU A 180 8.69 7.11 -7.71
CA LEU A 180 8.30 5.86 -8.35
C LEU A 180 8.55 4.68 -7.42
N TRP A 181 7.66 3.71 -7.48
CA TRP A 181 7.77 2.49 -6.70
C TRP A 181 7.60 1.26 -7.59
N GLN A 182 8.35 0.21 -7.32
CA GLN A 182 7.99 -1.11 -7.78
C GLN A 182 7.03 -1.72 -6.76
N ALA A 183 5.84 -2.10 -7.20
CA ALA A 183 4.81 -2.70 -6.37
C ALA A 183 4.46 -4.09 -6.91
N GLU A 184 4.81 -5.13 -6.16
CA GLU A 184 4.43 -6.51 -6.44
C GLU A 184 3.22 -6.88 -5.58
N ARG A 185 2.07 -7.18 -6.18
CA ARG A 185 0.96 -7.82 -5.50
C ARG A 185 1.16 -9.33 -5.59
N PHE A 186 1.79 -9.91 -4.57
CA PHE A 186 2.11 -11.33 -4.55
C PHE A 186 0.95 -12.22 -4.08
N ARG A 187 -0.06 -11.63 -3.46
CA ARG A 187 -1.30 -12.31 -3.09
C ARG A 187 -2.48 -11.35 -3.14
N SER A 188 -3.60 -11.81 -3.68
CA SER A 188 -4.89 -11.13 -3.63
C SER A 188 -6.02 -12.15 -3.57
N ARG A 189 -7.12 -11.78 -2.91
CA ARG A 189 -8.34 -12.57 -2.90
C ARG A 189 -9.19 -12.33 -4.15
N TRP A 190 -9.15 -11.11 -4.70
CA TRP A 190 -10.09 -10.70 -5.74
C TRP A 190 -9.44 -10.24 -7.03
N SER A 191 -8.18 -9.92 -6.98
CA SER A 191 -7.46 -9.32 -8.11
C SER A 191 -6.28 -10.19 -8.54
N ARG A 192 -5.77 -9.96 -9.75
CA ARG A 192 -4.60 -10.69 -10.26
C ARG A 192 -3.34 -10.29 -9.49
N THR A 193 -2.48 -11.24 -9.25
CA THR A 193 -1.10 -11.00 -8.81
C THR A 193 -0.26 -10.45 -9.95
N GLY A 194 0.81 -9.72 -9.64
CA GLY A 194 1.69 -9.14 -10.66
C GLY A 194 2.58 -8.07 -10.09
N THR A 195 3.42 -7.51 -10.93
CA THR A 195 4.34 -6.43 -10.59
C THR A 195 4.08 -5.22 -11.48
N TRP A 196 4.04 -4.05 -10.88
CA TRP A 196 3.78 -2.77 -11.53
C TRP A 196 4.81 -1.73 -11.12
N VAL A 197 4.98 -0.74 -11.97
CA VAL A 197 5.49 0.56 -11.57
C VAL A 197 4.32 1.36 -11.03
N ALA A 198 4.44 1.81 -9.80
CA ALA A 198 3.42 2.57 -9.10
C ALA A 198 3.87 4.01 -8.91
N ARG A 199 2.98 4.97 -9.07
CA ARG A 199 3.22 6.39 -8.78
C ARG A 199 1.99 7.04 -8.15
N PRO A 200 2.17 8.01 -7.25
CA PRO A 200 1.06 8.75 -6.68
C PRO A 200 0.43 9.67 -7.72
N GLN A 201 -0.86 9.94 -7.55
CA GLN A 201 -1.60 11.00 -8.23
C GLN A 201 -2.46 11.76 -7.22
N ALA A 202 -2.94 12.93 -7.58
CA ALA A 202 -3.83 13.72 -6.73
C ALA A 202 -5.07 12.95 -6.24
N THR A 203 -5.57 12.01 -7.05
CA THR A 203 -6.77 11.21 -6.75
C THR A 203 -6.47 9.79 -6.27
N GLY A 204 -5.20 9.42 -6.06
CA GLY A 204 -4.83 8.08 -5.62
C GLY A 204 -3.54 7.53 -6.23
N LEU A 205 -3.54 6.26 -6.60
CA LEU A 205 -2.38 5.53 -7.11
C LEU A 205 -2.62 5.06 -8.55
N ILE A 206 -1.63 5.27 -9.42
CA ILE A 206 -1.55 4.61 -10.73
C ILE A 206 -0.66 3.39 -10.62
N LEU A 207 -1.09 2.29 -11.24
CA LEU A 207 -0.32 1.08 -11.46
C LEU A 207 -0.13 0.88 -12.95
N GLU A 208 1.09 1.01 -13.43
CA GLU A 208 1.46 0.77 -14.83
C GLU A 208 2.19 -0.57 -14.92
N HIS A 209 1.87 -1.38 -15.93
CA HIS A 209 2.65 -2.60 -16.14
C HIS A 209 4.10 -2.22 -16.39
N GLY A 210 4.99 -2.69 -15.54
CA GLY A 210 6.43 -2.48 -15.74
C GLY A 210 6.81 -3.00 -17.13
N ILE A 211 7.41 -2.16 -17.94
CA ILE A 211 8.21 -2.63 -19.05
C ILE A 211 9.31 -3.45 -18.35
N ALA A 212 9.34 -4.76 -18.60
CA ALA A 212 10.42 -5.59 -18.14
C ALA A 212 11.71 -4.84 -18.44
N ALA A 213 12.57 -4.66 -17.42
CA ALA A 213 13.87 -4.02 -17.60
C ALA A 213 14.51 -4.69 -18.81
N ASN A 214 14.53 -3.96 -19.91
CA ASN A 214 15.09 -4.45 -21.15
C ASN A 214 16.57 -4.66 -20.89
N GLU A 215 17.03 -5.86 -21.18
CA GLU A 215 18.43 -6.27 -21.11
C GLU A 215 19.32 -5.12 -21.54
N ALA A 216 20.24 -4.72 -20.66
CA ALA A 216 21.33 -3.84 -21.04
C ALA A 216 22.03 -4.46 -22.25
N PRO A 217 22.26 -3.72 -23.35
CA PRO A 217 23.02 -4.26 -24.45
C PRO A 217 24.44 -4.57 -23.94
N ASP A 218 24.79 -5.81 -24.07
CA ASP A 218 26.13 -6.36 -23.83
C ASP A 218 27.15 -5.51 -24.62
N ARG A 219 28.12 -4.90 -23.91
CA ARG A 219 29.31 -4.29 -24.51
C ARG A 219 30.55 -4.85 -23.90
#